data_1bf4a4101bf8bf854e342b912f2dede4
#
_entry.id   1bf4a4101bf8bf854e342b912f2dede4
#
_cell.length_a   1.000
_cell.length_b   1.000
_cell.length_c   1.000
_cell.angle_alpha   90.00
_cell.angle_beta   90.00
_cell.angle_gamma   90.00
#
_symmetry.space_group_name_H-M   'P 1'
#
loop_
_entity.id
_entity.type
_entity.pdbx_description
1 polymer ?
#
loop_
_entity_poly.entity_id
_entity_poly.type
_entity_poly.pdbx_seq_one_letter_code
_entity_poly.pdbx_strand_id
1 'polypeptide(L)'
;KHFYPFAVNWHEQSSGRPVIPGLGIYFLDPSEKDWDVMRVMRQINFTRQLGMSGQAYFRSRFLLNNVKGLLDFVTDAYRHPALSPAMTWLDSIAPASPKWQSQIVGQTLRFSWQPVGDNTPVVYTK
;
A
#
# COMPACT_ATOMS: atom_id res chain seq x y z
N LYS A 1 -2.98 23.56 -3.13
CA LYS A 1 -1.61 24.10 -3.08
C LYS A 1 -0.76 23.54 -1.93
N HIS A 2 -1.36 23.07 -0.82
CA HIS A 2 -0.60 22.75 0.41
C HIS A 2 -0.31 21.25 0.64
N PHE A 3 -0.91 20.32 -0.13
CA PHE A 3 -0.74 18.87 0.09
C PHE A 3 0.73 18.44 0.02
N TYR A 4 1.45 18.81 -1.03
CA TYR A 4 2.81 18.34 -1.28
C TYR A 4 3.81 18.74 -0.18
N PRO A 5 3.89 20.00 0.26
CA PRO A 5 4.77 20.39 1.36
C PRO A 5 4.42 19.67 2.68
N PHE A 6 3.13 19.48 2.98
CA PHE A 6 2.73 18.75 4.19
C PHE A 6 3.09 17.28 4.11
N ALA A 7 2.92 16.64 2.96
CA ALA A 7 3.31 15.24 2.77
C ALA A 7 4.82 15.05 3.00
N VAL A 8 5.66 15.93 2.44
CA VAL A 8 7.11 15.91 2.68
C VAL A 8 7.42 16.06 4.18
N ASN A 9 6.84 17.07 4.81
CA ASN A 9 7.08 17.34 6.23
C ASN A 9 6.67 16.16 7.13
N TRP A 10 5.49 15.56 6.89
CA TRP A 10 5.05 14.39 7.65
C TRP A 10 5.96 13.18 7.44
N HIS A 11 6.46 13.00 6.22
CA HIS A 11 7.39 11.90 5.93
C HIS A 11 8.73 12.11 6.65
N GLU A 12 9.30 13.29 6.56
CA GLU A 12 10.58 13.64 7.22
C GLU A 12 10.49 13.54 8.75
N GLN A 13 9.36 13.93 9.33
CA GLN A 13 9.15 13.90 10.77
C GLN A 13 8.61 12.57 11.32
N SER A 14 8.42 11.58 10.46
CA SER A 14 7.87 10.28 10.84
C SER A 14 8.79 9.45 11.75
N SER A 15 10.07 9.80 11.83
CA SER A 15 11.10 9.00 12.54
C SER A 15 11.12 7.53 12.10
N GLY A 16 10.95 7.29 10.80
CA GLY A 16 10.92 5.94 10.22
C GLY A 16 9.61 5.18 10.42
N ARG A 17 8.59 5.81 10.99
CA ARG A 17 7.27 5.17 11.14
C ARG A 17 6.42 5.29 9.87
N PRO A 18 5.51 4.33 9.61
CA PRO A 18 4.61 4.40 8.47
C PRO A 18 3.75 5.66 8.48
N VAL A 19 3.72 6.37 7.37
CA VAL A 19 2.83 7.52 7.16
C VAL A 19 1.79 7.16 6.10
N ILE A 20 0.52 7.33 6.44
CA ILE A 20 -0.64 7.05 5.60
C ILE A 20 -1.49 8.33 5.49
N PRO A 21 -1.22 9.22 4.52
CA PRO A 21 -1.95 10.46 4.38
C PRO A 21 -3.41 10.24 3.96
N GLY A 22 -4.32 11.03 4.52
CA GLY A 22 -5.72 11.09 4.11
C GLY A 22 -5.90 11.94 2.86
N LEU A 23 -6.49 11.38 1.81
CA LEU A 23 -6.82 12.07 0.58
C LEU A 23 -8.30 12.43 0.54
N GLY A 24 -8.61 13.72 0.38
CA GLY A 24 -9.97 14.24 0.29
C GLY A 24 -10.57 14.00 -1.10
N ILE A 25 -10.92 12.77 -1.43
CA ILE A 25 -11.49 12.42 -2.74
C ILE A 25 -12.91 12.97 -2.95
N TYR A 26 -13.60 13.38 -1.90
CA TYR A 26 -14.90 14.04 -2.00
C TYR A 26 -14.85 15.37 -2.76
N PHE A 27 -13.68 16.00 -2.85
CA PHE A 27 -13.49 17.19 -3.69
C PHE A 27 -13.64 16.96 -5.21
N LEU A 28 -13.75 15.69 -5.65
CA LEU A 28 -14.12 15.36 -7.04
C LEU A 28 -15.59 15.69 -7.35
N ASP A 29 -16.42 15.81 -6.32
CA ASP A 29 -17.84 16.14 -6.47
C ASP A 29 -17.98 17.57 -7.00
N PRO A 30 -18.82 17.79 -8.07
CA PRO A 30 -19.13 19.12 -8.56
C PRO A 30 -19.74 20.05 -7.52
N SER A 31 -20.47 19.52 -6.54
CA SER A 31 -21.06 20.30 -5.43
C SER A 31 -20.03 20.80 -4.42
N GLU A 32 -18.80 20.25 -4.44
CA GLU A 32 -17.71 20.62 -3.54
C GLU A 32 -16.70 21.52 -4.25
N LYS A 33 -15.70 20.92 -4.91
CA LYS A 33 -14.63 21.67 -5.60
C LYS A 33 -14.43 21.25 -7.05
N ASP A 34 -15.17 20.26 -7.50
CA ASP A 34 -15.12 19.73 -8.87
C ASP A 34 -13.68 19.44 -9.36
N TRP A 35 -12.87 18.85 -8.49
CA TRP A 35 -11.50 18.55 -8.86
C TRP A 35 -11.45 17.56 -10.04
N ASP A 36 -10.48 17.79 -10.93
CA ASP A 36 -10.05 16.79 -11.89
C ASP A 36 -9.44 15.59 -11.14
N VAL A 37 -9.80 14.38 -11.56
CA VAL A 37 -9.28 13.12 -11.00
C VAL A 37 -7.76 13.04 -11.08
N MET A 38 -7.14 13.62 -12.11
CA MET A 38 -5.68 13.70 -12.25
C MET A 38 -5.01 14.37 -11.05
N ARG A 39 -5.72 15.20 -10.32
CA ARG A 39 -5.19 15.82 -9.10
C ARG A 39 -5.02 14.80 -7.99
N VAL A 40 -5.97 13.90 -7.82
CA VAL A 40 -5.90 12.80 -6.84
C VAL A 40 -4.84 11.78 -7.28
N MET A 41 -4.82 11.42 -8.56
CA MET A 41 -3.80 10.53 -9.12
C MET A 41 -2.37 11.02 -8.87
N ARG A 42 -2.13 12.32 -9.06
CA ARG A 42 -0.82 12.93 -8.76
C ARG A 42 -0.47 12.88 -7.28
N GLN A 43 -1.44 13.04 -6.38
CA GLN A 43 -1.21 12.89 -4.94
C GLN A 43 -0.85 11.44 -4.58
N ILE A 44 -1.53 10.45 -5.14
CA ILE A 44 -1.22 9.02 -4.95
C ILE A 44 0.20 8.70 -5.43
N ASN A 45 0.54 9.12 -6.65
CA ASN A 45 1.87 8.87 -7.21
C ASN A 45 2.97 9.56 -6.39
N PHE A 46 2.73 10.79 -5.94
CA PHE A 46 3.68 11.54 -5.12
C PHE A 46 3.95 10.86 -3.77
N THR A 47 2.91 10.39 -3.07
CA THR A 47 3.08 9.66 -1.80
C THR A 47 3.87 8.36 -1.99
N ARG A 48 3.69 7.69 -3.13
CA ARG A 48 4.50 6.51 -3.49
C ARG A 48 5.97 6.87 -3.77
N GLN A 49 6.22 7.97 -4.49
CA GLN A 49 7.58 8.44 -4.76
C GLN A 49 8.33 8.83 -3.47
N LEU A 50 7.61 9.35 -2.47
CA LEU A 50 8.15 9.62 -1.14
C LEU A 50 8.40 8.35 -0.29
N GLY A 51 7.98 7.16 -0.75
CA GLY A 51 8.08 5.93 0.03
C GLY A 51 7.09 5.84 1.19
N MET A 52 5.98 6.59 1.15
CA MET A 52 4.93 6.48 2.15
C MET A 52 4.23 5.11 2.08
N SER A 53 3.73 4.65 3.22
CA SER A 53 3.22 3.28 3.40
C SER A 53 1.84 3.02 2.80
N GLY A 54 1.15 4.04 2.32
CA GLY A 54 -0.17 3.93 1.71
C GLY A 54 -0.95 5.23 1.74
N GLN A 55 -2.25 5.17 1.43
CA GLN A 55 -3.16 6.31 1.47
C GLN A 55 -4.52 5.88 2.04
N ALA A 56 -5.19 6.79 2.74
CA ALA A 56 -6.57 6.65 3.16
C ALA A 56 -7.48 7.56 2.30
N TYR A 57 -8.63 7.06 1.88
CA TYR A 57 -9.55 7.79 1.01
C TYR A 57 -10.78 8.26 1.76
N PHE A 58 -11.01 9.56 1.81
CA PHE A 58 -12.17 10.14 2.43
C PHE A 58 -13.03 10.88 1.38
N ARG A 59 -14.28 10.52 1.16
CA ARG A 59 -15.11 9.48 1.75
C ARG A 59 -15.18 8.29 0.77
N SER A 60 -15.23 7.06 1.30
CA SER A 60 -15.22 5.82 0.53
C SER A 60 -16.31 5.72 -0.54
N ARG A 61 -17.49 6.33 -0.35
CA ARG A 61 -18.58 6.33 -1.34
C ARG A 61 -18.16 6.85 -2.73
N PHE A 62 -17.21 7.80 -2.78
CA PHE A 62 -16.71 8.36 -4.05
C PHE A 62 -15.84 7.37 -4.81
N LEU A 63 -15.14 6.50 -4.07
CA LEU A 63 -14.41 5.38 -4.64
C LEU A 63 -15.38 4.31 -5.16
N LEU A 64 -16.36 3.89 -4.33
CA LEU A 64 -17.33 2.86 -4.70
C LEU A 64 -18.18 3.26 -5.91
N ASN A 65 -18.53 4.54 -6.04
CA ASN A 65 -19.27 5.09 -7.17
C ASN A 65 -18.40 5.36 -8.40
N ASN A 66 -17.12 4.99 -8.37
CA ASN A 66 -16.15 5.22 -9.44
C ASN A 66 -16.17 6.65 -10.01
N VAL A 67 -16.28 7.65 -9.12
CA VAL A 67 -16.39 9.06 -9.55
C VAL A 67 -15.19 9.44 -10.41
N LYS A 68 -15.47 9.90 -11.65
CA LYS A 68 -14.46 10.28 -12.65
C LYS A 68 -13.40 9.19 -12.93
N GLY A 69 -13.75 7.90 -12.78
CA GLY A 69 -12.84 6.78 -13.04
C GLY A 69 -11.79 6.55 -11.94
N LEU A 70 -11.99 7.08 -10.73
CA LEU A 70 -11.03 6.95 -9.64
C LEU A 70 -10.85 5.50 -9.19
N LEU A 71 -11.94 4.69 -9.14
CA LEU A 71 -11.85 3.29 -8.74
C LEU A 71 -11.01 2.49 -9.74
N ASP A 72 -11.21 2.72 -11.04
CA ASP A 72 -10.45 2.02 -12.08
C ASP A 72 -8.96 2.30 -11.95
N PHE A 73 -8.60 3.58 -11.74
CA PHE A 73 -7.22 3.96 -11.49
C PHE A 73 -6.64 3.30 -10.23
N VAL A 74 -7.37 3.34 -9.11
CA VAL A 74 -6.91 2.75 -7.85
C VAL A 74 -6.76 1.24 -7.99
N THR A 75 -7.69 0.56 -8.66
CA THR A 75 -7.63 -0.88 -8.92
C THR A 75 -6.39 -1.25 -9.73
N ASP A 76 -6.09 -0.52 -10.79
CA ASP A 76 -4.86 -0.74 -11.56
C ASP A 76 -3.60 -0.43 -10.73
N ALA A 77 -3.60 0.68 -10.02
CA ALA A 77 -2.47 1.10 -9.19
C ALA A 77 -2.15 0.10 -8.07
N TYR A 78 -3.14 -0.62 -7.54
CA TYR A 78 -3.00 -1.60 -6.47
C TYR A 78 -3.23 -3.05 -6.90
N ARG A 79 -3.14 -3.35 -8.18
CA ARG A 79 -3.33 -4.71 -8.73
C ARG A 79 -2.40 -5.76 -8.15
N HIS A 80 -1.25 -5.36 -7.63
CA HIS A 80 -0.31 -6.23 -6.94
C HIS A 80 -0.41 -6.02 -5.43
N PRO A 81 -0.60 -7.10 -4.64
CA PRO A 81 -0.56 -7.02 -3.19
C PRO A 81 0.79 -6.48 -2.71
N ALA A 82 0.76 -5.61 -1.71
CA ALA A 82 1.96 -5.13 -1.02
C ALA A 82 2.05 -5.78 0.36
N LEU A 83 3.27 -6.00 0.83
CA LEU A 83 3.50 -6.40 2.21
C LEU A 83 3.21 -5.23 3.15
N SER A 84 2.70 -5.54 4.34
CA SER A 84 2.60 -4.55 5.41
C SER A 84 3.99 -4.02 5.75
N PRO A 85 4.14 -2.71 6.03
CA PRO A 85 5.42 -2.15 6.43
C PRO A 85 5.94 -2.83 7.70
N ALA A 86 7.24 -3.13 7.73
CA ALA A 86 7.88 -3.67 8.92
C ALA A 86 7.85 -2.64 10.05
N MET A 87 7.43 -3.08 11.25
CA MET A 87 7.38 -2.24 12.45
C MET A 87 8.66 -2.47 13.28
N THR A 88 9.80 -2.09 12.73
CA THR A 88 11.13 -2.36 13.31
C THR A 88 11.36 -1.76 14.70
N TRP A 89 10.54 -0.81 15.11
CA TRP A 89 10.54 -0.26 16.48
C TRP A 89 9.81 -1.16 17.50
N LEU A 90 9.03 -2.16 17.05
CA LEU A 90 8.39 -3.16 17.90
C LEU A 90 9.23 -4.44 17.95
N ASP A 91 9.75 -4.84 16.80
CA ASP A 91 10.64 -5.99 16.65
C ASP A 91 11.59 -5.76 15.48
N SER A 92 12.88 -5.83 15.75
CA SER A 92 13.95 -5.68 14.75
C SER A 92 14.58 -7.00 14.34
N ILE A 93 14.13 -8.13 14.91
CA ILE A 93 14.66 -9.46 14.60
C ILE A 93 14.01 -9.95 13.32
N ALA A 94 14.80 -10.12 12.29
CA ALA A 94 14.29 -10.70 11.05
C ALA A 94 13.89 -12.18 11.27
N PRO A 95 12.73 -12.63 10.74
CA PRO A 95 12.36 -14.04 10.81
C PRO A 95 13.40 -14.91 10.11
N ALA A 96 13.61 -16.12 10.62
CA ALA A 96 14.54 -17.05 10.03
C ALA A 96 14.07 -17.48 8.63
N SER A 97 15.00 -17.65 7.70
CA SER A 97 14.68 -18.08 6.33
C SER A 97 14.00 -19.45 6.33
N PRO A 98 12.90 -19.64 5.60
CA PRO A 98 12.26 -20.94 5.50
C PRO A 98 13.18 -21.97 4.84
N LYS A 99 13.16 -23.20 5.35
CA LYS A 99 13.82 -24.33 4.68
C LYS A 99 12.91 -24.80 3.56
N TRP A 100 13.38 -24.73 2.33
CA TRP A 100 12.61 -25.14 1.16
C TRP A 100 13.31 -26.26 0.37
N GLN A 101 12.54 -27.05 -0.35
CA GLN A 101 12.99 -28.08 -1.26
C GLN A 101 12.19 -27.98 -2.56
N SER A 102 12.82 -28.34 -3.67
CA SER A 102 12.14 -28.47 -4.95
C SER A 102 12.29 -29.91 -5.47
N GLN A 103 11.25 -30.41 -6.11
CA GLN A 103 11.22 -31.76 -6.67
C GLN A 103 10.43 -31.72 -7.98
N ILE A 104 10.93 -32.41 -8.99
CA ILE A 104 10.22 -32.62 -10.25
C ILE A 104 9.37 -33.88 -10.12
N VAL A 105 8.06 -33.74 -10.32
CA VAL A 105 7.10 -34.86 -10.31
C VAL A 105 6.40 -34.87 -11.67
N GLY A 106 6.81 -35.81 -12.54
CA GLY A 106 6.38 -35.81 -13.93
C GLY A 106 6.88 -34.56 -14.68
N GLN A 107 5.94 -33.74 -15.18
CA GLN A 107 6.21 -32.46 -15.84
C GLN A 107 5.98 -31.24 -14.94
N THR A 108 5.75 -31.44 -13.63
CA THR A 108 5.44 -30.39 -12.67
C THR A 108 6.59 -30.21 -11.70
N LEU A 109 7.01 -28.94 -11.50
CA LEU A 109 7.95 -28.56 -10.45
C LEU A 109 7.16 -28.29 -9.15
N ARG A 110 7.40 -29.12 -8.11
CA ARG A 110 6.79 -28.97 -6.80
C ARG A 110 7.78 -28.33 -5.84
N PHE A 111 7.35 -27.25 -5.19
CA PHE A 111 8.07 -26.65 -4.07
C PHE A 111 7.40 -27.06 -2.77
N SER A 112 8.19 -27.40 -1.76
CA SER A 112 7.75 -27.61 -0.39
C SER A 112 8.64 -26.81 0.56
N TRP A 113 8.06 -26.27 1.62
CA TRP A 113 8.79 -25.55 2.66
C TRP A 113 8.26 -25.91 4.02
N GLN A 114 9.13 -25.82 5.02
CA GLN A 114 8.75 -25.97 6.41
C GLN A 114 8.85 -24.61 7.10
N PRO A 115 7.84 -24.22 7.89
CA PRO A 115 7.95 -23.03 8.72
C PRO A 115 9.11 -23.26 9.69
N VAL A 116 9.95 -22.25 9.85
CA VAL A 116 10.96 -22.25 10.91
C VAL A 116 10.26 -21.73 12.14
N GLY A 117 10.40 -22.43 13.27
CA GLY A 117 9.62 -22.20 14.48
C GLY A 117 9.93 -20.89 15.21
N ASP A 118 9.60 -19.79 14.57
CA ASP A 118 9.27 -18.56 15.25
C ASP A 118 7.73 -18.48 15.30
N ASN A 119 7.18 -18.02 16.41
CA ASN A 119 5.74 -17.87 16.58
C ASN A 119 5.16 -16.68 15.76
N THR A 120 5.88 -16.22 14.76
CA THR A 120 5.45 -15.11 13.91
C THR A 120 4.41 -15.63 12.92
N PRO A 121 3.19 -15.11 12.90
CA PRO A 121 2.19 -15.55 11.95
C PRO A 121 2.64 -15.28 10.52
N VAL A 122 2.65 -16.33 9.69
CA VAL A 122 2.92 -16.18 8.25
C VAL A 122 1.70 -15.50 7.62
N VAL A 123 1.82 -14.24 7.28
CA VAL A 123 0.73 -13.42 6.77
C VAL A 123 0.43 -13.71 5.29
N TYR A 124 1.35 -14.30 4.55
CA TYR A 124 1.17 -14.64 3.13
C TYR A 124 1.81 -15.98 2.76
N THR A 125 0.96 -16.96 2.48
CA THR A 125 1.30 -18.13 1.68
C THR A 125 0.49 -18.08 0.39
N LYS A 126 1.11 -17.85 -0.73
CA LYS A 126 0.55 -18.12 -2.06
C LYS A 126 1.54 -18.88 -2.88
#